data_97d064caaa46ada2167b87d58ef06c72
#
_entry.id   97d064caaa46ada2167b87d58ef06c72
#
_cell.length_a   1.000
_cell.length_b   1.000
_cell.length_c   1.000
_cell.angle_alpha   90.00
_cell.angle_beta   90.00
_cell.angle_gamma   90.00
#
_symmetry.space_group_name_H-M   'P 1'
#
loop_
_entity.id
_entity.type
_entity.pdbx_description
1 polymer ?
#
loop_
_entity_poly.entity_id
_entity_poly.type
_entity_poly.pdbx_seq_one_letter_code
_entity_poly.pdbx_strand_id
1 'polypeptide(L)'
;LAIQDPHFSVQLSMLKGAGNKVKSLLALPLTSQARCLQENYEHFKPAGIDGCIFTKLDECFSLGQAMSIASVTRLPIHMVTDGPHIPDDIHFPNAQKMVRLAEQMARMAQARWQTSEVSSAMNNNFMQHGV
;
A
#
# COMPACT_ATOMS: atom_id res chain seq x y z
N LEU A 1 -5.07 -13.82 -10.00
CA LEU A 1 -6.25 -14.66 -9.79
C LEU A 1 -7.32 -13.89 -9.02
N ALA A 2 -8.54 -13.86 -9.54
CA ALA A 2 -9.64 -13.19 -8.86
C ALA A 2 -10.09 -13.99 -7.63
N ILE A 3 -10.38 -13.29 -6.54
CA ILE A 3 -10.84 -13.92 -5.28
C ILE A 3 -12.12 -14.73 -5.50
N GLN A 4 -12.96 -14.32 -6.44
CA GLN A 4 -14.23 -14.99 -6.75
C GLN A 4 -14.07 -16.16 -7.73
N ASP A 5 -12.86 -16.43 -8.22
CA ASP A 5 -12.60 -17.56 -9.11
C ASP A 5 -12.80 -18.88 -8.36
N PRO A 6 -13.55 -19.85 -8.92
CA PRO A 6 -13.76 -21.13 -8.27
C PRO A 6 -12.46 -21.93 -8.03
N HIS A 7 -11.39 -21.64 -8.76
CA HIS A 7 -10.09 -22.28 -8.55
C HIS A 7 -9.23 -21.60 -7.46
N PHE A 8 -9.69 -20.50 -6.90
CA PHE A 8 -8.94 -19.73 -5.91
C PHE A 8 -8.56 -20.56 -4.68
N SER A 9 -9.53 -21.24 -4.08
CA SER A 9 -9.30 -22.07 -2.89
C SER A 9 -8.37 -23.25 -3.17
N VAL A 10 -8.46 -23.82 -4.36
CA VAL A 10 -7.57 -24.93 -4.78
C VAL A 10 -6.13 -24.43 -4.88
N GLN A 11 -5.91 -23.27 -5.50
CA GLN A 11 -4.58 -22.70 -5.62
C GLN A 11 -3.99 -22.30 -4.28
N LEU A 12 -4.80 -21.76 -3.37
CA LEU A 12 -4.35 -21.48 -2.00
C LEU A 12 -3.92 -22.76 -1.28
N SER A 13 -4.69 -23.84 -1.43
CA SER A 13 -4.35 -25.13 -0.83
C SER A 13 -3.03 -25.69 -1.35
N MET A 14 -2.76 -25.53 -2.64
CA MET A 14 -1.50 -25.94 -3.25
C MET A 14 -0.31 -25.17 -2.70
N LEU A 15 -0.45 -23.86 -2.54
CA LEU A 15 0.60 -23.03 -1.93
C LEU A 15 0.87 -23.43 -0.49
N LYS A 16 -0.18 -23.68 0.28
CA LYS A 16 -0.05 -24.14 1.67
C LYS A 16 0.62 -25.50 1.77
N GLY A 17 0.29 -26.41 0.84
CA GLY A 17 0.87 -27.75 0.79
C GLY A 17 2.34 -27.79 0.41
N ALA A 18 2.87 -26.72 -0.21
CA ALA A 18 4.28 -26.64 -0.57
C ALA A 18 5.21 -26.47 0.66
N GLY A 19 4.66 -26.10 1.82
CA GLY A 19 5.40 -25.97 3.08
C GLY A 19 6.53 -24.94 3.03
N ASN A 20 7.70 -25.30 3.56
CA ASN A 20 8.86 -24.40 3.64
C ASN A 20 9.58 -24.16 2.30
N LYS A 21 9.20 -24.87 1.25
CA LYS A 21 9.83 -24.76 -0.07
C LYS A 21 9.40 -23.50 -0.82
N VAL A 22 8.24 -22.93 -0.46
CA VAL A 22 7.68 -21.76 -1.11
C VAL A 22 7.34 -20.71 -0.04
N LYS A 23 7.83 -19.50 -0.24
CA LYS A 23 7.41 -18.34 0.56
C LYS A 23 6.38 -17.56 -0.23
N SER A 24 5.28 -17.22 0.43
CA SER A 24 4.19 -16.47 -0.19
C SER A 24 4.24 -15.02 0.27
N LEU A 25 4.36 -14.10 -0.68
CA LEU A 25 4.36 -12.66 -0.42
C LEU A 25 3.08 -12.06 -0.98
N LEU A 26 2.40 -11.26 -0.16
CA LEU A 26 1.17 -10.57 -0.57
C LEU A 26 1.52 -9.22 -1.20
N ALA A 27 1.11 -9.02 -2.44
CA ALA A 27 1.24 -7.72 -3.09
C ALA A 27 0.13 -6.78 -2.61
N LEU A 28 0.53 -5.63 -2.07
CA LEU A 28 -0.37 -4.59 -1.58
C LEU A 28 -0.20 -3.33 -2.42
N PRO A 29 -1.10 -3.08 -3.38
CA PRO A 29 -1.05 -1.84 -4.15
C PRO A 29 -1.35 -0.63 -3.26
N LEU A 30 -0.41 0.29 -3.18
CA LEU A 30 -0.53 1.45 -2.29
C LEU A 30 -1.60 2.46 -2.74
N THR A 31 -2.10 2.30 -3.95
CA THR A 31 -3.22 3.07 -4.48
C THR A 31 -4.58 2.58 -3.98
N SER A 32 -4.64 1.41 -3.36
CA SER A 32 -5.86 0.82 -2.84
C SER A 32 -6.23 1.42 -1.49
N GLN A 33 -7.52 1.46 -1.20
CA GLN A 33 -8.00 1.90 0.11
C GLN A 33 -7.65 0.87 1.19
N ALA A 34 -7.52 1.33 2.43
CA ALA A 34 -7.17 0.48 3.56
C ALA A 34 -8.09 -0.74 3.71
N ARG A 35 -9.38 -0.54 3.50
CA ARG A 35 -10.36 -1.63 3.57
C ARG A 35 -10.07 -2.71 2.53
N CYS A 36 -9.74 -2.31 1.30
CA CYS A 36 -9.41 -3.26 0.24
C CYS A 36 -8.13 -4.02 0.54
N LEU A 37 -7.13 -3.36 1.09
CA LEU A 37 -5.88 -3.99 1.49
C LEU A 37 -6.13 -5.04 2.59
N GLN A 38 -6.95 -4.69 3.57
CA GLN A 38 -7.30 -5.60 4.66
C GLN A 38 -8.10 -6.80 4.17
N GLU A 39 -9.08 -6.59 3.31
CA GLU A 39 -9.86 -7.67 2.71
C GLU A 39 -8.98 -8.62 1.91
N ASN A 40 -8.06 -8.10 1.11
CA ASN A 40 -7.10 -8.92 0.39
C ASN A 40 -6.25 -9.77 1.34
N TYR A 41 -5.78 -9.19 2.42
CA TYR A 41 -5.02 -9.93 3.43
C TYR A 41 -5.85 -11.07 4.02
N GLU A 42 -7.09 -10.79 4.42
CA GLU A 42 -7.96 -11.80 5.02
C GLU A 42 -8.26 -12.95 4.06
N HIS A 43 -8.43 -12.66 2.78
CA HIS A 43 -8.68 -13.68 1.77
C HIS A 43 -7.46 -14.59 1.52
N PHE A 44 -6.26 -14.03 1.56
CA PHE A 44 -5.03 -14.80 1.31
C PHE A 44 -4.42 -15.41 2.56
N LYS A 45 -4.84 -14.98 3.75
CA LYS A 45 -4.32 -15.45 5.03
C LYS A 45 -4.27 -16.98 5.17
N PRO A 46 -5.30 -17.74 4.74
CA PRO A 46 -5.26 -19.20 4.85
C PRO A 46 -4.13 -19.87 4.07
N ALA A 47 -3.55 -19.21 3.07
CA ALA A 47 -2.42 -19.75 2.31
C ALA A 47 -1.08 -19.68 3.06
N GLY A 48 -1.03 -19.00 4.20
CA GLY A 48 0.22 -18.78 4.93
C GLY A 48 1.08 -17.71 4.28
N ILE A 49 0.83 -16.45 4.63
CA ILE A 49 1.56 -15.32 4.05
C ILE A 49 2.80 -15.02 4.90
N ASP A 50 3.97 -15.00 4.26
CA ASP A 50 5.25 -14.79 4.93
C ASP A 50 5.67 -13.33 4.99
N GLY A 51 5.10 -12.48 4.14
CA GLY A 51 5.42 -11.06 4.09
C GLY A 51 4.61 -10.34 3.03
N CYS A 52 4.93 -9.08 2.79
CA CYS A 52 4.23 -8.29 1.78
C CYS A 52 5.19 -7.51 0.89
N ILE A 53 4.66 -7.11 -0.25
CA ILE A 53 5.33 -6.23 -1.21
C ILE A 53 4.43 -5.01 -1.40
N PHE A 54 4.95 -3.82 -1.15
CA PHE A 54 4.25 -2.58 -1.46
C PHE A 54 4.49 -2.22 -2.92
N THR A 55 3.42 -2.10 -3.70
CA THR A 55 3.51 -1.73 -5.12
C THR A 55 2.90 -0.36 -5.37
N LYS A 56 3.23 0.23 -6.51
CA LYS A 56 2.68 1.50 -6.98
C LYS A 56 2.96 2.68 -6.05
N LEU A 57 4.14 2.71 -5.45
CA LEU A 57 4.55 3.80 -4.58
C LEU A 57 4.55 5.14 -5.32
N ASP A 58 4.93 5.16 -6.60
CA ASP A 58 4.95 6.35 -7.46
C ASP A 58 3.56 6.97 -7.68
N GLU A 59 2.51 6.18 -7.52
CA GLU A 59 1.12 6.59 -7.76
C GLU A 59 0.35 6.88 -6.46
N CYS A 60 0.95 6.64 -5.29
CA CYS A 60 0.24 6.83 -4.02
C CYS A 60 0.58 8.18 -3.40
N PHE A 61 -0.32 8.68 -2.55
CA PHE A 61 -0.16 9.95 -1.84
C PHE A 61 0.15 9.76 -0.35
N SER A 62 -0.02 8.55 0.19
CA SER A 62 0.18 8.28 1.61
C SER A 62 0.54 6.82 1.83
N LEU A 63 1.49 6.58 2.73
CA LEU A 63 1.91 5.25 3.16
C LEU A 63 1.27 4.83 4.49
N GLY A 64 0.62 5.77 5.20
CA GLY A 64 0.18 5.52 6.56
C GLY A 64 -0.74 4.32 6.72
N GLN A 65 -1.71 4.16 5.84
CA GLN A 65 -2.67 3.06 5.89
C GLN A 65 -2.02 1.70 5.63
N ALA A 66 -1.17 1.61 4.61
CA ALA A 66 -0.48 0.36 4.28
C ALA A 66 0.51 -0.04 5.39
N MET A 67 1.24 0.92 5.94
CA MET A 67 2.14 0.67 7.07
C MET A 67 1.39 0.23 8.31
N SER A 68 0.22 0.79 8.57
CA SER A 68 -0.65 0.39 9.67
C SER A 68 -1.08 -1.07 9.52
N ILE A 69 -1.50 -1.47 8.33
CA ILE A 69 -1.90 -2.85 8.03
C ILE A 69 -0.72 -3.80 8.22
N ALA A 70 0.45 -3.45 7.69
CA ALA A 70 1.65 -4.27 7.85
C ALA A 70 2.02 -4.44 9.34
N SER A 71 1.88 -3.38 10.13
CA SER A 71 2.16 -3.41 11.56
C SER A 71 1.18 -4.28 12.33
N VAL A 72 -0.13 -4.11 12.08
CA VAL A 72 -1.18 -4.88 12.77
C VAL A 72 -1.10 -6.35 12.42
N THR A 73 -0.85 -6.69 11.16
CA THR A 73 -0.73 -8.07 10.69
C THR A 73 0.64 -8.68 10.97
N ARG A 74 1.61 -7.85 11.37
CA ARG A 74 3.01 -8.25 11.61
C ARG A 74 3.68 -8.83 10.37
N LEU A 75 3.27 -8.38 9.19
CA LEU A 75 3.89 -8.80 7.93
C LEU A 75 5.13 -7.95 7.66
N PRO A 76 6.30 -8.58 7.48
CA PRO A 76 7.48 -7.83 7.05
C PRO A 76 7.31 -7.35 5.61
N ILE A 77 7.78 -6.14 5.35
CA ILE A 77 7.77 -5.55 4.01
C ILE A 77 9.08 -5.98 3.32
N HIS A 78 8.98 -6.90 2.37
CA HIS A 78 10.15 -7.44 1.69
C HIS A 78 10.65 -6.55 0.56
N MET A 79 9.72 -5.95 -0.18
CA MET A 79 10.06 -5.12 -1.33
C MET A 79 9.07 -3.98 -1.48
N VAL A 80 9.52 -2.91 -2.12
CA VAL A 80 8.68 -1.79 -2.54
C VAL A 80 8.96 -1.52 -4.02
N THR A 81 7.91 -1.36 -4.83
CA THR A 81 8.07 -0.96 -6.22
C THR A 81 7.48 0.42 -6.45
N ASP A 82 8.20 1.25 -7.21
CA ASP A 82 7.81 2.63 -7.49
C ASP A 82 7.74 2.95 -8.99
N GLY A 83 7.65 1.93 -9.82
CA GLY A 83 7.49 2.09 -11.26
C GLY A 83 7.46 0.76 -11.99
N PRO A 84 7.32 0.78 -13.33
CA PRO A 84 7.16 -0.44 -14.13
C PRO A 84 8.47 -1.10 -14.56
N HIS A 85 9.62 -0.46 -14.30
CA HIS A 85 10.91 -0.94 -14.80
C HIS A 85 11.60 -1.86 -13.79
N ILE A 86 11.83 -3.12 -14.18
CA ILE A 86 12.48 -4.12 -13.35
C ILE A 86 13.88 -4.37 -13.91
N PRO A 87 14.93 -4.34 -13.07
CA PRO A 87 14.92 -4.25 -11.59
C PRO A 87 15.03 -2.84 -11.01
N ASP A 88 15.10 -1.79 -11.83
CA ASP A 88 15.45 -0.42 -11.38
C ASP A 88 14.44 0.13 -10.37
N ASP A 89 13.16 -0.23 -10.51
CA ASP A 89 12.07 0.27 -9.68
C ASP A 89 11.73 -0.65 -8.50
N ILE A 90 12.58 -1.62 -8.20
CA ILE A 90 12.44 -2.49 -7.03
C ILE A 90 13.41 -2.04 -5.94
N HIS A 91 12.89 -1.84 -4.73
CA HIS A 91 13.66 -1.40 -3.57
C HIS A 91 13.46 -2.36 -2.40
N PHE A 92 14.51 -2.52 -1.59
CA PHE A 92 14.47 -3.35 -0.39
C PHE A 92 14.51 -2.43 0.84
N PRO A 93 13.36 -2.10 1.41
CA PRO A 93 13.26 -1.13 2.48
C PRO A 93 13.66 -1.71 3.83
N ASN A 94 14.03 -0.82 4.76
CA ASN A 94 14.03 -1.13 6.18
C ASN A 94 13.03 -0.24 6.90
N ALA A 95 12.75 -0.54 8.17
CA ALA A 95 11.73 0.17 8.95
C ALA A 95 12.01 1.67 9.03
N GLN A 96 13.26 2.08 9.24
CA GLN A 96 13.63 3.49 9.35
C GLN A 96 13.40 4.25 8.05
N LYS A 97 13.77 3.66 6.91
CA LYS A 97 13.54 4.28 5.60
C LYS A 97 12.05 4.43 5.31
N MET A 98 11.24 3.43 5.67
CA MET A 98 9.80 3.48 5.45
C MET A 98 9.14 4.57 6.29
N VAL A 99 9.53 4.73 7.54
CA VAL A 99 9.01 5.80 8.41
C VAL A 99 9.37 7.17 7.85
N ARG A 100 10.61 7.37 7.43
CA ARG A 100 11.04 8.65 6.83
C ARG A 100 10.27 8.97 5.55
N LEU A 101 10.06 7.97 4.72
CA LEU A 101 9.30 8.14 3.49
C LEU A 101 7.84 8.51 3.78
N ALA A 102 7.22 7.84 4.74
CA ALA A 102 5.86 8.16 5.17
C ALA A 102 5.74 9.60 5.71
N GLU A 103 6.70 10.04 6.51
CA GLU A 103 6.75 11.41 7.00
C GLU A 103 6.92 12.44 5.87
N GLN A 104 7.80 12.16 4.94
CA GLN A 104 8.04 13.03 3.78
C GLN A 104 6.78 13.16 2.92
N MET A 105 6.11 12.05 2.64
CA MET A 105 4.88 12.06 1.87
C MET A 105 3.75 12.81 2.58
N ALA A 106 3.65 12.66 3.89
CA ALA A 106 2.66 13.40 4.69
C ALA A 106 2.91 14.91 4.62
N ARG A 107 4.15 15.36 4.71
CA ARG A 107 4.51 16.77 4.56
C ARG A 107 4.20 17.31 3.17
N MET A 108 4.50 16.54 2.13
CA MET A 108 4.19 16.94 0.76
C MET A 108 2.69 17.03 0.51
N ALA A 109 1.91 16.09 1.05
CA ALA A 109 0.46 16.13 0.95
C ALA A 109 -0.12 17.34 1.68
N GLN A 110 0.37 17.66 2.87
CA GLN A 110 -0.05 18.83 3.62
C GLN A 110 0.28 20.12 2.89
N ALA A 111 1.48 20.23 2.32
CA ALA A 111 1.88 21.41 1.55
C ALA A 111 0.99 21.62 0.33
N ARG A 112 0.67 20.55 -0.40
CA ARG A 112 -0.24 20.63 -1.55
C ARG A 112 -1.65 21.06 -1.14
N TRP A 113 -2.15 20.51 -0.05
CA TRP A 113 -3.46 20.87 0.47
C TRP A 113 -3.53 22.34 0.86
N GLN A 114 -2.50 22.86 1.56
CA GLN A 114 -2.47 24.26 2.00
C GLN A 114 -2.32 25.24 0.84
N THR A 115 -1.49 24.93 -0.16
CA THR A 115 -1.16 25.89 -1.21
C THR A 115 -2.13 25.86 -2.39
N SER A 116 -2.66 24.71 -2.77
CA SER A 116 -3.50 24.60 -3.98
C SER A 116 -4.99 24.54 -3.66
N GLU A 117 -5.40 23.71 -2.73
CA GLU A 117 -6.84 23.47 -2.50
C GLU A 117 -7.43 24.40 -1.46
N VAL A 118 -6.79 24.53 -0.30
CA VAL A 118 -7.33 25.34 0.80
C VAL A 118 -7.26 26.83 0.44
N SER A 119 -6.14 27.31 -0.08
CA SER A 119 -5.99 28.71 -0.46
C SER A 119 -6.96 29.11 -1.56
N SER A 120 -7.11 28.27 -2.58
CA SER A 120 -8.07 28.53 -3.67
C SER A 120 -9.50 28.54 -3.17
N ALA A 121 -9.88 27.59 -2.34
CA ALA A 121 -11.22 27.52 -1.77
C ALA A 121 -11.52 28.72 -0.88
N MET A 122 -10.58 29.15 -0.06
CA MET A 122 -10.73 30.31 0.82
C MET A 122 -10.84 31.59 -0.01
N ASN A 123 -9.98 31.77 -1.01
CA ASN A 123 -10.04 32.96 -1.89
C ASN A 123 -11.38 33.02 -2.61
N ASN A 124 -11.86 31.91 -3.13
CA ASN A 124 -13.17 31.88 -3.81
C ASN A 124 -14.31 32.25 -2.86
N ASN A 125 -14.27 31.75 -1.61
CA ASN A 125 -15.29 32.10 -0.62
C ASN A 125 -15.28 33.59 -0.29
N PHE A 126 -14.10 34.17 -0.07
CA PHE A 126 -13.98 35.59 0.22
C PHE A 126 -14.46 36.46 -0.94
N MET A 127 -14.14 36.09 -2.17
CA MET A 127 -14.55 36.84 -3.35
C MET A 127 -16.04 36.71 -3.64
N GLN A 128 -16.64 35.55 -3.44
CA GLN A 128 -18.05 35.31 -3.72
C GLN A 128 -18.97 35.90 -2.66
N HIS A 129 -18.56 35.95 -1.42
CA HIS A 129 -19.39 36.38 -0.29
C HIS A 129 -19.09 37.82 0.18
N GLY A 130 -18.17 38.51 -0.47
CA GLY A 130 -17.85 39.90 -0.19
C GLY A 130 -17.21 40.15 1.18
N VAL A 131 -16.55 39.14 1.70
CA VAL A 131 -15.92 39.23 3.01
C VAL A 131 -14.42 39.41 2.89
#